data_d003f3a4a0fd7bf8fb2c3dfa58d52078
#
_entry.id   d003f3a4a0fd7bf8fb2c3dfa58d52078
#
_cell.length_a   1.000
_cell.length_b   1.000
_cell.length_c   1.000
_cell.angle_alpha   90.00
_cell.angle_beta   90.00
_cell.angle_gamma   90.00
#
_symmetry.space_group_name_H-M   'P 1'
#
loop_
_entity.id
_entity.type
_entity.pdbx_description
1 polymer ?
#
loop_
_entity_poly.entity_id
_entity_poly.type
_entity_poly.pdbx_seq_one_letter_code
_entity_poly.pdbx_strand_id
1 'polypeptide(L)'
;MERNIDFTSGKIVGPLLRFVGPVLFALFLQSMYGAVDLMIVGKFAEAADVSAVATGSQIMMTITGLISSLAMGMTILIGEKIGEKKPEEGGRIVGSGILLFLVVGAVMTALMACFAPQLARIMQAPAQAFSRTASYVRICGIGIVVIIAYNLIGSVFRGIGDSKTPLVTVAIACVFNIGGDFLLIAVLGMGTKGAAIATVFAQFVSVLISLWMIRRRQLPFTFTRDCIRWDGSIIKRILKLGTPIALQDLLVGISFLVVFAIVNSLGLIFSAGVGVAEKVCAFIMLVPAAFMQSMSAFAAQNRGAGKNDRAVRGLWTAIGISTLFGVMMFYMAFFHGSILSSIFAKDAEIIEAASQYLKSYAIDCLLTCFLFCFIGFFNGMGYTGFVMAQGIVGAFLVRIPVSYIMSRQAPVSLFHIGLATPCSTLLQITLCFICFAVWKKRRARGARSI
;
A
#
# COMPACT_ATOMS: atom_id res chain seq x y z
N MET A 1 21.68 -1.32 -20.96
CA MET A 1 20.43 -0.52 -20.88
C MET A 1 19.26 -1.48 -20.75
N GLU A 2 18.69 -1.65 -19.57
CA GLU A 2 17.50 -2.46 -19.41
C GLU A 2 16.30 -1.64 -19.92
N ARG A 3 15.64 -2.17 -20.94
CA ARG A 3 14.43 -1.58 -21.51
C ARG A 3 13.31 -1.57 -20.47
N ASN A 4 12.55 -0.48 -20.40
CA ASN A 4 11.24 -0.47 -19.72
C ASN A 4 10.43 -1.67 -20.20
N ILE A 5 9.70 -2.30 -19.30
CA ILE A 5 8.92 -3.49 -19.64
C ILE A 5 7.75 -3.05 -20.51
N ASP A 6 7.72 -3.52 -21.76
CA ASP A 6 6.56 -3.36 -22.65
C ASP A 6 5.51 -4.43 -22.27
N PHE A 7 4.42 -3.98 -21.68
CA PHE A 7 3.31 -4.84 -21.32
C PHE A 7 2.35 -5.10 -22.49
N THR A 8 2.51 -4.39 -23.61
CA THR A 8 1.56 -4.44 -24.73
C THR A 8 1.92 -5.51 -25.76
N SER A 9 3.10 -6.10 -25.70
CA SER A 9 3.58 -7.09 -26.70
C SER A 9 4.20 -8.34 -26.04
N GLY A 10 4.46 -9.37 -26.83
CA GLY A 10 5.19 -10.57 -26.44
C GLY A 10 4.47 -11.47 -25.42
N LYS A 11 5.24 -12.29 -24.67
CA LYS A 11 4.72 -13.17 -23.60
C LYS A 11 4.22 -12.33 -22.42
N ILE A 12 3.28 -12.87 -21.60
CA ILE A 12 2.69 -12.18 -20.46
C ILE A 12 3.45 -12.53 -19.17
N VAL A 13 3.72 -13.82 -18.93
CA VAL A 13 4.28 -14.32 -17.68
C VAL A 13 5.63 -13.66 -17.34
N GLY A 14 6.58 -13.69 -18.28
CA GLY A 14 7.92 -13.16 -18.05
C GLY A 14 7.95 -11.67 -17.67
N PRO A 15 7.35 -10.77 -18.48
CA PRO A 15 7.25 -9.34 -18.15
C PRO A 15 6.54 -9.09 -16.82
N LEU A 16 5.44 -9.81 -16.54
CA LEU A 16 4.68 -9.65 -15.30
C LEU A 16 5.54 -10.02 -14.07
N LEU A 17 6.21 -11.16 -14.08
CA LEU A 17 7.08 -11.59 -12.98
C LEU A 17 8.29 -10.67 -12.79
N ARG A 18 8.90 -10.21 -13.90
CA ARG A 18 10.00 -9.23 -13.85
C ARG A 18 9.59 -7.90 -13.26
N PHE A 19 8.30 -7.57 -13.32
CA PHE A 19 7.78 -6.35 -12.70
C PHE A 19 7.33 -6.59 -11.25
N VAL A 20 6.60 -7.67 -10.97
CA VAL A 20 6.12 -8.04 -9.62
C VAL A 20 7.29 -8.24 -8.65
N GLY A 21 8.35 -8.93 -9.05
CA GLY A 21 9.49 -9.23 -8.18
C GLY A 21 10.10 -7.98 -7.54
N PRO A 22 10.57 -6.98 -8.31
CA PRO A 22 11.07 -5.73 -7.74
C PRO A 22 10.03 -4.96 -6.90
N VAL A 23 8.75 -4.96 -7.27
CA VAL A 23 7.68 -4.32 -6.47
C VAL A 23 7.54 -5.01 -5.13
N LEU A 24 7.49 -6.36 -5.11
CA LEU A 24 7.42 -7.14 -3.88
C LEU A 24 8.62 -6.87 -2.97
N PHE A 25 9.82 -6.84 -3.55
CA PHE A 25 11.03 -6.62 -2.77
C PHE A 25 11.10 -5.19 -2.23
N ALA A 26 10.60 -4.19 -2.97
CA ALA A 26 10.48 -2.83 -2.49
C ALA A 26 9.50 -2.72 -1.31
N LEU A 27 8.34 -3.37 -1.37
CA LEU A 27 7.37 -3.42 -0.28
C LEU A 27 7.96 -4.12 0.96
N PHE A 28 8.69 -5.21 0.75
CA PHE A 28 9.37 -5.93 1.84
C PHE A 28 10.41 -5.03 2.52
N LEU A 29 11.28 -4.36 1.77
CA LEU A 29 12.26 -3.42 2.32
C LEU A 29 11.59 -2.28 3.10
N GLN A 30 10.46 -1.74 2.60
CA GLN A 30 9.70 -0.71 3.31
C GLN A 30 9.16 -1.22 4.66
N SER A 31 8.67 -2.46 4.71
CA SER A 31 8.21 -3.06 5.97
C SER A 31 9.37 -3.33 6.92
N MET A 32 10.51 -3.76 6.39
CA MET A 32 11.71 -4.07 7.18
C MET A 32 12.34 -2.82 7.80
N TYR A 33 12.49 -1.70 7.05
CA TYR A 33 13.11 -0.53 7.65
C TYR A 33 12.28 0.05 8.80
N GLY A 34 10.95 0.03 8.70
CA GLY A 34 10.09 0.45 9.82
C GLY A 34 10.23 -0.43 11.06
N ALA A 35 10.48 -1.74 10.89
CA ALA A 35 10.78 -2.64 12.00
C ALA A 35 12.16 -2.36 12.61
N VAL A 36 13.18 -2.12 11.77
CA VAL A 36 14.54 -1.81 12.22
C VAL A 36 14.60 -0.47 12.96
N ASP A 37 13.87 0.56 12.48
CA ASP A 37 13.71 1.85 13.17
C ASP A 37 13.24 1.65 14.62
N LEU A 38 12.15 0.89 14.81
CA LEU A 38 11.65 0.57 16.15
C LEU A 38 12.65 -0.25 17.00
N MET A 39 13.43 -1.13 16.37
CA MET A 39 14.47 -1.90 17.09
C MET A 39 15.62 -1.00 17.58
N ILE A 40 16.07 -0.06 16.76
CA ILE A 40 17.13 0.89 17.13
C ILE A 40 16.64 1.80 18.26
N VAL A 41 15.44 2.38 18.13
CA VAL A 41 14.84 3.20 19.19
C VAL A 41 14.67 2.38 20.46
N GLY A 42 14.19 1.14 20.36
CA GLY A 42 13.99 0.25 21.51
C GLY A 42 15.28 -0.12 22.26
N LYS A 43 16.42 -0.13 21.54
CA LYS A 43 17.71 -0.49 22.13
C LYS A 43 18.46 0.71 22.73
N PHE A 44 18.31 1.91 22.17
CA PHE A 44 19.17 3.06 22.48
C PHE A 44 18.41 4.27 23.04
N ALA A 45 17.06 4.25 23.08
CA ALA A 45 16.26 5.34 23.60
C ALA A 45 15.34 4.88 24.74
N GLU A 46 14.62 5.82 25.35
CA GLU A 46 13.70 5.53 26.46
C GLU A 46 12.41 4.86 26.00
N ALA A 47 11.72 4.17 26.89
CA ALA A 47 10.43 3.53 26.60
C ALA A 47 9.37 4.53 26.06
N ALA A 48 9.41 5.77 26.53
CA ALA A 48 8.55 6.83 26.01
C ALA A 48 8.86 7.20 24.55
N ASP A 49 10.13 7.11 24.11
CA ASP A 49 10.52 7.30 22.70
C ASP A 49 10.03 6.16 21.84
N VAL A 50 10.15 4.91 22.32
CA VAL A 50 9.63 3.73 21.61
C VAL A 50 8.13 3.86 21.35
N SER A 51 7.36 4.22 22.38
CA SER A 51 5.92 4.44 22.27
C SER A 51 5.59 5.58 21.32
N ALA A 52 6.37 6.68 21.37
CA ALA A 52 6.18 7.84 20.50
C ALA A 52 6.47 7.53 19.04
N VAL A 53 7.56 6.81 18.74
CA VAL A 53 7.90 6.41 17.37
C VAL A 53 6.88 5.39 16.85
N ALA A 54 6.47 4.42 17.65
CA ALA A 54 5.46 3.45 17.24
C ALA A 54 4.14 4.14 16.84
N THR A 55 3.63 5.04 17.69
CA THR A 55 2.39 5.79 17.44
C THR A 55 2.55 6.76 16.27
N GLY A 56 3.67 7.50 16.24
CA GLY A 56 3.97 8.46 15.17
C GLY A 56 4.13 7.80 13.81
N SER A 57 4.83 6.67 13.75
CA SER A 57 5.00 5.88 12.52
C SER A 57 3.66 5.35 11.99
N GLN A 58 2.73 4.94 12.88
CA GLN A 58 1.40 4.49 12.47
C GLN A 58 0.59 5.63 11.82
N ILE A 59 0.67 6.85 12.37
CA ILE A 59 0.06 8.05 11.76
C ILE A 59 0.68 8.29 10.38
N MET A 60 2.01 8.26 10.30
CA MET A 60 2.72 8.49 9.05
C MET A 60 2.43 7.43 8.00
N MET A 61 2.31 6.16 8.39
CA MET A 61 1.96 5.06 7.51
C MET A 61 0.58 5.27 6.86
N THR A 62 -0.39 5.71 7.66
CA THR A 62 -1.74 6.03 7.16
C THR A 62 -1.70 7.18 6.16
N ILE A 63 -1.03 8.28 6.49
CA ILE A 63 -0.93 9.46 5.62
C ILE A 63 -0.17 9.12 4.33
N THR A 64 0.97 8.41 4.44
CA THR A 64 1.76 8.00 3.27
C THR A 64 1.00 7.01 2.39
N GLY A 65 0.21 6.12 3.00
CA GLY A 65 -0.70 5.22 2.29
C GLY A 65 -1.70 5.99 1.43
N LEU A 66 -2.38 6.99 2.00
CA LEU A 66 -3.32 7.86 1.27
C LEU A 66 -2.64 8.58 0.09
N ILE A 67 -1.43 9.11 0.31
CA ILE A 67 -0.65 9.77 -0.74
C ILE A 67 -0.29 8.79 -1.85
N SER A 68 0.18 7.59 -1.50
CA SER A 68 0.53 6.55 -2.47
C SER A 68 -0.68 6.10 -3.30
N SER A 69 -1.83 5.96 -2.66
CA SER A 69 -3.08 5.55 -3.31
C SER A 69 -3.60 6.65 -4.23
N LEU A 70 -3.50 7.91 -3.84
CA LEU A 70 -3.80 9.04 -4.71
C LEU A 70 -2.84 9.08 -5.91
N ALA A 71 -1.54 8.85 -5.68
CA ALA A 71 -0.51 8.81 -6.72
C ALA A 71 -0.67 7.62 -7.68
N MET A 72 -1.38 6.55 -7.29
CA MET A 72 -1.74 5.46 -8.19
C MET A 72 -2.57 5.95 -9.38
N GLY A 73 -3.35 7.03 -9.22
CA GLY A 73 -4.05 7.69 -10.32
C GLY A 73 -3.09 8.16 -11.42
N MET A 74 -1.89 8.64 -11.06
CA MET A 74 -0.86 8.98 -12.03
C MET A 74 -0.25 7.75 -12.71
N THR A 75 0.01 6.68 -11.94
CA THR A 75 0.50 5.41 -12.50
C THR A 75 -0.42 4.92 -13.61
N ILE A 76 -1.75 4.93 -13.36
CA ILE A 76 -2.77 4.50 -14.31
C ILE A 76 -2.79 5.40 -15.55
N LEU A 77 -2.80 6.72 -15.34
CA LEU A 77 -2.91 7.68 -16.44
C LEU A 77 -1.65 7.68 -17.33
N ILE A 78 -0.46 7.60 -16.74
CA ILE A 78 0.80 7.47 -17.48
C ILE A 78 0.82 6.14 -18.25
N GLY A 79 0.46 5.04 -17.60
CA GLY A 79 0.40 3.72 -18.23
C GLY A 79 -0.55 3.71 -19.44
N GLU A 80 -1.72 4.35 -19.34
CA GLU A 80 -2.66 4.50 -20.43
C GLU A 80 -2.02 5.24 -21.63
N LYS A 81 -1.31 6.35 -21.39
CA LYS A 81 -0.66 7.14 -22.45
C LYS A 81 0.51 6.42 -23.10
N ILE A 82 1.29 5.70 -22.34
CA ILE A 82 2.33 4.81 -22.87
C ILE A 82 1.70 3.75 -23.79
N GLY A 83 0.60 3.14 -23.36
CA GLY A 83 -0.15 2.18 -24.17
C GLY A 83 -0.74 2.77 -25.45
N GLU A 84 -1.24 4.01 -25.42
CA GLU A 84 -1.73 4.76 -26.57
C GLU A 84 -0.63 5.13 -27.57
N LYS A 85 0.64 4.86 -27.25
CA LYS A 85 1.83 5.32 -28.00
C LYS A 85 1.91 6.85 -28.13
N LYS A 86 1.44 7.55 -27.09
CA LYS A 86 1.52 9.01 -26.95
C LYS A 86 2.38 9.37 -25.73
N PRO A 87 3.65 8.94 -25.71
CA PRO A 87 4.50 9.15 -24.53
C PRO A 87 4.75 10.65 -24.26
N GLU A 88 4.66 11.51 -25.30
CA GLU A 88 4.81 12.96 -25.18
C GLU A 88 3.79 13.60 -24.21
N GLU A 89 2.58 13.03 -24.09
CA GLU A 89 1.61 13.48 -23.09
C GLU A 89 2.04 13.14 -21.66
N GLY A 90 2.95 12.16 -21.47
CA GLY A 90 3.47 11.76 -20.17
C GLY A 90 4.16 12.91 -19.43
N GLY A 91 4.93 13.73 -20.13
CA GLY A 91 5.57 14.92 -19.54
C GLY A 91 4.57 15.90 -18.94
N ARG A 92 3.46 16.17 -19.64
CA ARG A 92 2.38 17.06 -19.16
C ARG A 92 1.64 16.49 -17.96
N ILE A 93 1.43 15.17 -17.93
CA ILE A 93 0.82 14.48 -16.79
C ILE A 93 1.72 14.59 -15.56
N VAL A 94 3.03 14.34 -15.72
CA VAL A 94 4.00 14.47 -14.64
C VAL A 94 4.06 15.92 -14.15
N GLY A 95 4.13 16.90 -15.04
CA GLY A 95 4.19 18.33 -14.68
C GLY A 95 2.96 18.80 -13.91
N SER A 96 1.75 18.48 -14.41
CA SER A 96 0.50 18.80 -13.71
C SER A 96 0.38 18.04 -12.38
N GLY A 97 0.85 16.78 -12.34
CA GLY A 97 0.92 15.98 -11.13
C GLY A 97 1.84 16.60 -10.07
N ILE A 98 3.03 17.09 -10.46
CA ILE A 98 3.94 17.79 -9.53
C ILE A 98 3.22 18.97 -8.86
N LEU A 99 2.53 19.80 -9.63
CA LEU A 99 1.80 20.95 -9.08
C LEU A 99 0.66 20.52 -8.15
N LEU A 100 -0.13 19.50 -8.55
CA LEU A 100 -1.17 18.95 -7.70
C LEU A 100 -0.60 18.47 -6.36
N PHE A 101 0.46 17.66 -6.41
CA PHE A 101 1.05 17.08 -5.22
C PHE A 101 1.85 18.09 -4.38
N LEU A 102 2.33 19.20 -4.95
CA LEU A 102 2.85 20.33 -4.18
C LEU A 102 1.74 21.02 -3.38
N VAL A 103 0.55 21.20 -3.97
CA VAL A 103 -0.61 21.73 -3.24
C VAL A 103 -1.04 20.79 -2.13
N VAL A 104 -1.15 19.48 -2.43
CA VAL A 104 -1.44 18.47 -1.40
C VAL A 104 -0.40 18.49 -0.30
N GLY A 105 0.88 18.61 -0.65
CA GLY A 105 2.00 18.68 0.30
C GLY A 105 1.91 19.92 1.19
N ALA A 106 1.64 21.07 0.62
CA ALA A 106 1.47 22.31 1.41
C ALA A 106 0.31 22.21 2.39
N VAL A 107 -0.84 21.69 1.95
CA VAL A 107 -2.00 21.45 2.82
C VAL A 107 -1.67 20.46 3.92
N MET A 108 -1.04 19.32 3.59
CA MET A 108 -0.66 18.31 4.58
C MET A 108 0.39 18.82 5.57
N THR A 109 1.37 19.61 5.11
CA THR A 109 2.35 20.27 5.99
C THR A 109 1.62 21.15 7.00
N ALA A 110 0.71 22.01 6.54
CA ALA A 110 -0.05 22.90 7.42
C ALA A 110 -0.90 22.10 8.42
N LEU A 111 -1.63 21.09 7.95
CA LEU A 111 -2.45 20.23 8.81
C LEU A 111 -1.60 19.50 9.87
N MET A 112 -0.50 18.88 9.48
CA MET A 112 0.34 18.14 10.42
C MET A 112 1.10 19.04 11.37
N ALA A 113 1.56 20.22 10.94
CA ALA A 113 2.22 21.16 11.81
C ALA A 113 1.27 21.74 12.88
N CYS A 114 0.03 22.10 12.46
CA CYS A 114 -0.96 22.68 13.36
C CYS A 114 -1.66 21.63 14.25
N PHE A 115 -1.97 20.45 13.70
CA PHE A 115 -2.79 19.44 14.35
C PHE A 115 -2.02 18.21 14.86
N ALA A 116 -0.67 18.25 14.93
CA ALA A 116 0.13 17.15 15.47
C ALA A 116 -0.30 16.73 16.89
N PRO A 117 -0.59 17.64 17.84
CA PRO A 117 -1.08 17.23 19.17
C PRO A 117 -2.46 16.55 19.10
N GLN A 118 -3.36 17.01 18.22
CA GLN A 118 -4.69 16.43 18.05
C GLN A 118 -4.58 15.01 17.47
N LEU A 119 -3.70 14.79 16.48
CA LEU A 119 -3.43 13.46 15.92
C LEU A 119 -2.88 12.52 17.00
N ALA A 120 -1.93 12.98 17.82
CA ALA A 120 -1.42 12.19 18.95
C ALA A 120 -2.52 11.85 19.97
N ARG A 121 -3.46 12.78 20.22
CA ARG A 121 -4.62 12.57 21.12
C ARG A 121 -5.61 11.57 20.53
N ILE A 122 -5.94 11.68 19.24
CA ILE A 122 -6.83 10.71 18.55
C ILE A 122 -6.24 9.30 18.62
N MET A 123 -4.93 9.18 18.50
CA MET A 123 -4.22 7.89 18.63
C MET A 123 -4.03 7.45 20.08
N GLN A 124 -4.58 8.20 21.06
CA GLN A 124 -4.48 7.89 22.50
C GLN A 124 -3.03 7.69 22.96
N ALA A 125 -2.11 8.51 22.46
CA ALA A 125 -0.71 8.44 22.87
C ALA A 125 -0.58 8.58 24.39
N PRO A 126 0.19 7.69 25.08
CA PRO A 126 0.39 7.76 26.52
C PRO A 126 0.94 9.12 26.96
N ALA A 127 0.56 9.60 28.15
CA ALA A 127 0.93 10.94 28.64
C ALA A 127 2.44 11.21 28.57
N GLN A 128 3.27 10.20 28.90
CA GLN A 128 4.73 10.28 28.86
C GLN A 128 5.28 10.39 27.42
N ALA A 129 4.60 9.81 26.45
CA ALA A 129 4.99 9.81 25.04
C ALA A 129 4.33 10.91 24.21
N PHE A 130 3.28 11.57 24.73
CA PHE A 130 2.42 12.49 23.98
C PHE A 130 3.19 13.62 23.26
N SER A 131 4.03 14.34 24.00
CA SER A 131 4.82 15.44 23.46
C SER A 131 5.85 14.97 22.42
N ARG A 132 6.44 13.77 22.64
CA ARG A 132 7.39 13.14 21.73
C ARG A 132 6.68 12.68 20.45
N THR A 133 5.49 12.07 20.54
CA THR A 133 4.65 11.69 19.40
C THR A 133 4.27 12.90 18.56
N ALA A 134 3.80 13.99 19.19
CA ALA A 134 3.47 15.24 18.49
C ALA A 134 4.70 15.84 17.79
N SER A 135 5.88 15.77 18.42
CA SER A 135 7.15 16.22 17.80
C SER A 135 7.53 15.39 16.59
N TYR A 136 7.39 14.03 16.67
CA TYR A 136 7.62 13.13 15.55
C TYR A 136 6.73 13.46 14.36
N VAL A 137 5.42 13.57 14.58
CA VAL A 137 4.43 13.89 13.56
C VAL A 137 4.71 15.27 12.94
N ARG A 138 5.11 16.26 13.76
CA ARG A 138 5.43 17.60 13.27
C ARG A 138 6.68 17.62 12.38
N ILE A 139 7.75 16.92 12.77
CA ILE A 139 8.99 16.84 11.98
C ILE A 139 8.70 16.14 10.64
N CYS A 140 8.02 15.00 10.67
CA CYS A 140 7.62 14.30 9.45
C CYS A 140 6.65 15.14 8.60
N GLY A 141 5.76 15.93 9.24
CA GLY A 141 4.86 16.86 8.58
C GLY A 141 5.58 18.00 7.84
N ILE A 142 6.64 18.54 8.40
CA ILE A 142 7.50 19.51 7.71
C ILE A 142 8.18 18.84 6.49
N GLY A 143 8.60 17.58 6.63
CA GLY A 143 9.20 16.80 5.57
C GLY A 143 8.21 16.16 4.58
N ILE A 144 6.90 16.36 4.74
CA ILE A 144 5.88 15.62 3.97
C ILE A 144 5.99 15.87 2.45
N VAL A 145 6.45 17.02 2.03
CA VAL A 145 6.68 17.35 0.61
C VAL A 145 7.73 16.42 0.01
N VAL A 146 8.77 16.08 0.77
CA VAL A 146 9.80 15.10 0.37
C VAL A 146 9.20 13.69 0.26
N ILE A 147 8.39 13.31 1.25
CA ILE A 147 7.70 12.01 1.28
C ILE A 147 6.77 11.86 0.07
N ILE A 148 6.05 12.94 -0.25
CA ILE A 148 5.20 13.01 -1.43
C ILE A 148 6.01 12.88 -2.72
N ALA A 149 7.12 13.63 -2.84
CA ALA A 149 7.98 13.57 -4.03
C ALA A 149 8.54 12.15 -4.25
N TYR A 150 8.97 11.47 -3.18
CA TYR A 150 9.40 10.08 -3.23
C TYR A 150 8.31 9.14 -3.78
N ASN A 151 7.09 9.23 -3.26
CA ASN A 151 5.96 8.40 -3.70
C ASN A 151 5.52 8.72 -5.13
N LEU A 152 5.52 10.01 -5.50
CA LEU A 152 5.19 10.50 -6.83
C LEU A 152 6.16 9.94 -7.88
N ILE A 153 7.47 10.04 -7.64
CA ILE A 153 8.50 9.49 -8.52
C ILE A 153 8.30 7.98 -8.70
N GLY A 154 8.07 7.25 -7.61
CA GLY A 154 7.77 5.82 -7.67
C GLY A 154 6.55 5.51 -8.53
N SER A 155 5.51 6.33 -8.45
CA SER A 155 4.28 6.17 -9.25
C SER A 155 4.51 6.44 -10.75
N VAL A 156 5.33 7.42 -11.08
CA VAL A 156 5.74 7.70 -12.48
C VAL A 156 6.48 6.50 -13.06
N PHE A 157 7.48 5.97 -12.33
CA PHE A 157 8.25 4.82 -12.81
C PHE A 157 7.37 3.57 -13.00
N ARG A 158 6.46 3.28 -12.05
CA ARG A 158 5.51 2.17 -12.21
C ARG A 158 4.62 2.36 -13.44
N GLY A 159 4.17 3.57 -13.72
CA GLY A 159 3.35 3.90 -14.89
C GLY A 159 4.06 3.64 -16.22
N ILE A 160 5.36 3.96 -16.32
CA ILE A 160 6.15 3.70 -17.54
C ILE A 160 6.63 2.24 -17.67
N GLY A 161 6.32 1.38 -16.70
CA GLY A 161 6.74 -0.02 -16.73
C GLY A 161 8.12 -0.29 -16.13
N ASP A 162 8.65 0.62 -15.31
CA ASP A 162 9.91 0.42 -14.56
C ASP A 162 9.63 0.19 -13.08
N SER A 163 9.83 -1.04 -12.61
CA SER A 163 9.73 -1.41 -11.19
C SER A 163 11.10 -1.50 -10.50
N LYS A 164 12.19 -1.55 -11.27
CA LYS A 164 13.54 -1.68 -10.70
C LYS A 164 14.04 -0.37 -10.11
N THR A 165 13.77 0.75 -10.78
CA THR A 165 14.17 2.06 -10.26
C THR A 165 13.53 2.36 -8.90
N PRO A 166 12.22 2.19 -8.68
CA PRO A 166 11.63 2.29 -7.35
C PRO A 166 12.28 1.36 -6.32
N LEU A 167 12.60 0.12 -6.68
CA LEU A 167 13.29 -0.80 -5.77
C LEU A 167 14.66 -0.26 -5.34
N VAL A 168 15.48 0.21 -6.28
CA VAL A 168 16.82 0.75 -5.97
C VAL A 168 16.69 1.97 -5.07
N THR A 169 15.75 2.87 -5.34
CA THR A 169 15.55 4.08 -4.53
C THR A 169 15.04 3.77 -3.13
N VAL A 170 14.17 2.74 -2.97
CA VAL A 170 13.76 2.22 -1.66
C VAL A 170 14.95 1.61 -0.91
N ALA A 171 15.77 0.78 -1.57
CA ALA A 171 16.93 0.17 -0.94
C ALA A 171 17.93 1.22 -0.43
N ILE A 172 18.15 2.27 -1.21
CA ILE A 172 19.00 3.40 -0.80
C ILE A 172 18.38 4.13 0.39
N ALA A 173 17.07 4.44 0.34
CA ALA A 173 16.37 5.05 1.47
C ALA A 173 16.50 4.21 2.73
N CYS A 174 16.37 2.88 2.63
CA CYS A 174 16.53 1.95 3.75
C CYS A 174 17.94 2.05 4.39
N VAL A 175 18.99 2.05 3.58
CA VAL A 175 20.37 2.16 4.07
C VAL A 175 20.59 3.50 4.78
N PHE A 176 20.15 4.62 4.18
CA PHE A 176 20.29 5.94 4.79
C PHE A 176 19.41 6.14 6.02
N ASN A 177 18.23 5.50 6.07
CA ASN A 177 17.38 5.53 7.25
C ASN A 177 18.05 4.79 8.42
N ILE A 178 18.47 3.52 8.21
CA ILE A 178 19.15 2.73 9.25
C ILE A 178 20.43 3.42 9.74
N GLY A 179 21.25 3.94 8.81
CA GLY A 179 22.46 4.68 9.17
C GLY A 179 22.17 5.98 9.91
N GLY A 180 21.11 6.70 9.49
CA GLY A 180 20.64 7.92 10.15
C GLY A 180 20.08 7.66 11.54
N ASP A 181 19.29 6.60 11.71
CA ASP A 181 18.76 6.18 13.01
C ASP A 181 19.90 5.83 13.98
N PHE A 182 20.87 5.04 13.52
CA PHE A 182 22.02 4.71 14.34
C PHE A 182 22.80 5.96 14.75
N LEU A 183 23.07 6.87 13.83
CA LEU A 183 23.80 8.11 14.11
C LEU A 183 23.01 9.04 15.05
N LEU A 184 21.74 9.32 14.73
CA LEU A 184 20.95 10.32 15.44
C LEU A 184 20.40 9.81 16.78
N ILE A 185 20.10 8.51 16.87
CA ILE A 185 19.51 7.92 18.09
C ILE A 185 20.60 7.33 18.97
N ALA A 186 21.46 6.43 18.44
CA ALA A 186 22.44 5.71 19.26
C ALA A 186 23.66 6.57 19.62
N VAL A 187 24.14 7.42 18.69
CA VAL A 187 25.35 8.24 18.92
C VAL A 187 24.99 9.62 19.50
N LEU A 188 23.99 10.30 18.93
CA LEU A 188 23.63 11.67 19.32
C LEU A 188 22.53 11.72 20.38
N GLY A 189 21.90 10.61 20.74
CA GLY A 189 20.88 10.55 21.81
C GLY A 189 19.61 11.34 21.53
N MET A 190 19.25 11.58 20.25
CA MET A 190 18.11 12.43 19.88
C MET A 190 16.75 11.76 20.05
N GLY A 191 16.71 10.45 20.36
CA GLY A 191 15.48 9.69 20.59
C GLY A 191 14.47 9.81 19.45
N THR A 192 13.21 10.08 19.80
CA THR A 192 12.10 10.22 18.83
C THR A 192 12.36 11.26 17.72
N LYS A 193 13.01 12.37 18.04
CA LYS A 193 13.34 13.41 17.02
C LYS A 193 14.35 12.90 16.02
N GLY A 194 15.33 12.12 16.49
CA GLY A 194 16.33 11.48 15.63
C GLY A 194 15.70 10.56 14.61
N ALA A 195 14.77 9.68 15.03
CA ALA A 195 14.02 8.79 14.16
C ALA A 195 13.24 9.54 13.07
N ALA A 196 12.52 10.61 13.44
CA ALA A 196 11.76 11.41 12.48
C ALA A 196 12.67 12.10 11.44
N ILE A 197 13.80 12.67 11.87
CA ILE A 197 14.77 13.33 10.98
C ILE A 197 15.42 12.29 10.05
N ALA A 198 15.83 11.14 10.56
CA ALA A 198 16.44 10.07 9.78
C ALA A 198 15.49 9.60 8.65
N THR A 199 14.20 9.41 8.97
CA THR A 199 13.18 9.01 8.02
C THR A 199 13.01 10.04 6.89
N VAL A 200 12.87 11.32 7.22
CA VAL A 200 12.72 12.39 6.22
C VAL A 200 14.01 12.54 5.40
N PHE A 201 15.17 12.50 6.04
CA PHE A 201 16.47 12.61 5.38
C PHE A 201 16.72 11.46 4.40
N ALA A 202 16.42 10.23 4.79
CA ALA A 202 16.57 9.06 3.93
C ALA A 202 15.72 9.18 2.65
N GLN A 203 14.49 9.63 2.77
CA GLN A 203 13.62 9.87 1.61
C GLN A 203 14.11 11.05 0.76
N PHE A 204 14.64 12.11 1.38
CA PHE A 204 15.25 13.22 0.66
C PHE A 204 16.43 12.76 -0.21
N VAL A 205 17.35 11.98 0.36
CA VAL A 205 18.48 11.39 -0.39
C VAL A 205 17.96 10.51 -1.54
N SER A 206 16.94 9.70 -1.28
CA SER A 206 16.31 8.86 -2.30
C SER A 206 15.69 9.67 -3.43
N VAL A 207 15.04 10.81 -3.14
CA VAL A 207 14.52 11.75 -4.15
C VAL A 207 15.66 12.32 -4.98
N LEU A 208 16.75 12.80 -4.37
CA LEU A 208 17.89 13.35 -5.09
C LEU A 208 18.52 12.33 -6.04
N ILE A 209 18.70 11.10 -5.57
CA ILE A 209 19.24 10.00 -6.39
C ILE A 209 18.28 9.64 -7.52
N SER A 210 16.97 9.62 -7.25
CA SER A 210 15.96 9.39 -8.28
C SER A 210 16.00 10.46 -9.37
N LEU A 211 16.12 11.73 -9.00
CA LEU A 211 16.27 12.84 -9.95
C LEU A 211 17.57 12.76 -10.74
N TRP A 212 18.68 12.36 -10.09
CA TRP A 212 19.93 12.11 -10.78
C TRP A 212 19.83 10.95 -11.78
N MET A 213 19.16 9.84 -11.40
CA MET A 213 18.89 8.73 -12.29
C MET A 213 18.02 9.15 -13.49
N ILE A 214 16.99 9.96 -13.27
CA ILE A 214 16.12 10.51 -14.31
C ILE A 214 16.93 11.33 -15.32
N ARG A 215 17.86 12.18 -14.84
CA ARG A 215 18.71 12.99 -15.73
C ARG A 215 19.66 12.15 -16.59
N ARG A 216 20.08 10.98 -16.10
CA ARG A 216 20.98 10.07 -16.83
C ARG A 216 20.25 9.07 -17.71
N ARG A 217 18.95 8.90 -17.54
CA ARG A 217 18.12 7.97 -18.33
C ARG A 217 17.26 8.73 -19.32
N GLN A 218 17.09 8.17 -20.50
CA GLN A 218 16.06 8.63 -21.41
C GLN A 218 14.70 8.11 -20.94
N LEU A 219 13.86 9.01 -20.44
CA LEU A 219 12.45 8.71 -20.21
C LEU A 219 11.77 8.47 -21.57
N PRO A 220 10.67 7.69 -21.63
CA PRO A 220 9.92 7.48 -22.86
C PRO A 220 9.22 8.76 -23.35
N PHE A 221 9.30 9.85 -22.59
CA PHE A 221 8.74 11.17 -22.90
C PHE A 221 9.73 12.28 -22.56
N THR A 222 9.65 13.38 -23.28
CA THR A 222 10.38 14.61 -22.96
C THR A 222 9.74 15.31 -21.78
N PHE A 223 10.56 15.66 -20.78
CA PHE A 223 10.14 16.46 -19.65
C PHE A 223 10.91 17.78 -19.63
N THR A 224 10.23 18.86 -20.01
CA THR A 224 10.76 20.23 -20.05
C THR A 224 10.05 21.08 -18.99
N ARG A 225 10.57 22.28 -18.74
CA ARG A 225 9.92 23.24 -17.82
C ARG A 225 8.51 23.60 -18.25
N ASP A 226 8.24 23.64 -19.56
CA ASP A 226 6.93 23.93 -20.13
C ASP A 226 5.87 22.87 -19.82
N CYS A 227 6.30 21.67 -19.44
CA CYS A 227 5.39 20.62 -18.95
C CYS A 227 4.82 20.93 -17.58
N ILE A 228 5.51 21.75 -16.77
CA ILE A 228 5.10 22.13 -15.40
C ILE A 228 4.08 23.25 -15.50
N ARG A 229 2.84 22.87 -15.79
CA ARG A 229 1.71 23.79 -15.89
C ARG A 229 0.46 23.18 -15.30
N TRP A 230 -0.40 24.03 -14.77
CA TRP A 230 -1.68 23.61 -14.21
C TRP A 230 -2.65 23.28 -15.33
N ASP A 231 -2.86 21.99 -15.60
CA ASP A 231 -3.88 21.52 -16.55
C ASP A 231 -5.05 20.89 -15.76
N GLY A 232 -6.14 21.65 -15.67
CA GLY A 232 -7.33 21.23 -14.91
C GLY A 232 -7.94 19.91 -15.41
N SER A 233 -7.79 19.60 -16.69
CA SER A 233 -8.31 18.35 -17.27
C SER A 233 -7.50 17.14 -16.81
N ILE A 234 -6.18 17.26 -16.81
CA ILE A 234 -5.26 16.23 -16.33
C ILE A 234 -5.44 16.02 -14.82
N ILE A 235 -5.46 17.12 -14.05
CA ILE A 235 -5.66 17.07 -12.59
C ILE A 235 -6.98 16.40 -12.23
N LYS A 236 -8.08 16.76 -12.92
CA LYS A 236 -9.38 16.13 -12.73
C LYS A 236 -9.33 14.62 -13.01
N ARG A 237 -8.58 14.18 -14.03
CA ARG A 237 -8.40 12.74 -14.33
C ARG A 237 -7.57 12.04 -13.26
N ILE A 238 -6.48 12.64 -12.78
CA ILE A 238 -5.66 12.08 -11.68
C ILE A 238 -6.52 11.90 -10.43
N LEU A 239 -7.26 12.94 -10.03
CA LEU A 239 -8.15 12.90 -8.87
C LEU A 239 -9.29 11.89 -9.05
N LYS A 240 -9.91 11.84 -10.23
CA LYS A 240 -10.98 10.88 -10.53
C LYS A 240 -10.52 9.43 -10.42
N LEU A 241 -9.26 9.14 -10.73
CA LEU A 241 -8.68 7.81 -10.62
C LEU A 241 -8.14 7.53 -9.21
N GLY A 242 -7.41 8.48 -8.62
CA GLY A 242 -6.70 8.27 -7.36
C GLY A 242 -7.57 8.44 -6.12
N THR A 243 -8.50 9.40 -6.09
CA THR A 243 -9.34 9.65 -4.90
C THR A 243 -10.18 8.44 -4.49
N PRO A 244 -10.85 7.71 -5.41
CA PRO A 244 -11.57 6.50 -5.02
C PRO A 244 -10.65 5.44 -4.41
N ILE A 245 -9.43 5.27 -4.92
CA ILE A 245 -8.46 4.30 -4.39
C ILE A 245 -8.05 4.71 -2.97
N ALA A 246 -7.71 5.99 -2.77
CA ALA A 246 -7.32 6.50 -1.46
C ALA A 246 -8.46 6.40 -0.43
N LEU A 247 -9.68 6.71 -0.84
CA LEU A 247 -10.86 6.61 0.05
C LEU A 247 -11.18 5.15 0.39
N GLN A 248 -11.04 4.23 -0.57
CA GLN A 248 -11.16 2.79 -0.30
C GLN A 248 -10.16 2.32 0.76
N ASP A 249 -8.87 2.64 0.58
CA ASP A 249 -7.82 2.19 1.49
C ASP A 249 -8.03 2.74 2.90
N LEU A 250 -8.45 4.02 3.00
CA LEU A 250 -8.79 4.63 4.29
C LEU A 250 -9.96 3.91 4.98
N LEU A 251 -11.07 3.72 4.26
CA LEU A 251 -12.29 3.14 4.83
C LEU A 251 -12.11 1.64 5.16
N VAL A 252 -11.40 0.91 4.33
CA VAL A 252 -11.02 -0.48 4.62
C VAL A 252 -10.11 -0.53 5.85
N GLY A 253 -9.13 0.38 5.97
CA GLY A 253 -8.29 0.51 7.15
C GLY A 253 -9.10 0.78 8.43
N ILE A 254 -10.08 1.70 8.38
CA ILE A 254 -10.99 1.97 9.50
C ILE A 254 -11.76 0.70 9.89
N SER A 255 -12.20 -0.12 8.95
CA SER A 255 -12.91 -1.36 9.26
C SER A 255 -12.05 -2.35 10.06
N PHE A 256 -10.75 -2.44 9.79
CA PHE A 256 -9.83 -3.26 10.58
C PHE A 256 -9.65 -2.70 12.00
N LEU A 257 -9.59 -1.37 12.15
CA LEU A 257 -9.55 -0.75 13.47
C LEU A 257 -10.81 -1.04 14.29
N VAL A 258 -11.98 -1.05 13.65
CA VAL A 258 -13.26 -1.42 14.32
C VAL A 258 -13.23 -2.89 14.74
N VAL A 259 -12.76 -3.81 13.88
CA VAL A 259 -12.60 -5.22 14.26
C VAL A 259 -11.64 -5.37 15.43
N PHE A 260 -10.51 -4.65 15.42
CA PHE A 260 -9.56 -4.65 16.52
C PHE A 260 -10.17 -4.13 17.82
N ALA A 261 -10.98 -3.06 17.75
CA ALA A 261 -11.72 -2.55 18.92
C ALA A 261 -12.72 -3.57 19.47
N ILE A 262 -13.43 -4.31 18.60
CA ILE A 262 -14.31 -5.42 19.02
C ILE A 262 -13.51 -6.49 19.78
N VAL A 263 -12.35 -6.89 19.24
CA VAL A 263 -11.50 -7.91 19.88
C VAL A 263 -10.93 -7.42 21.23
N ASN A 264 -10.54 -6.14 21.31
CA ASN A 264 -10.04 -5.55 22.55
C ASN A 264 -11.07 -5.63 23.70
N SER A 265 -12.36 -5.55 23.39
CA SER A 265 -13.42 -5.68 24.39
C SER A 265 -13.56 -7.10 24.97
N LEU A 266 -12.93 -8.11 24.36
CA LEU A 266 -12.99 -9.52 24.79
C LEU A 266 -11.91 -9.89 25.82
N GLY A 267 -10.92 -9.03 26.03
CA GLY A 267 -9.87 -9.22 27.01
C GLY A 267 -8.45 -9.26 26.45
N LEU A 268 -7.49 -9.28 27.37
CA LEU A 268 -6.08 -9.06 27.06
C LEU A 268 -5.49 -10.13 26.12
N ILE A 269 -5.78 -11.41 26.36
CA ILE A 269 -5.22 -12.53 25.59
C ILE A 269 -5.72 -12.45 24.14
N PHE A 270 -7.02 -12.19 23.94
CA PHE A 270 -7.63 -12.04 22.60
C PHE A 270 -7.02 -10.85 21.86
N SER A 271 -6.92 -9.70 22.53
CA SER A 271 -6.33 -8.49 21.97
C SER A 271 -4.85 -8.69 21.57
N ALA A 272 -4.05 -9.26 22.46
CA ALA A 272 -2.63 -9.54 22.20
C ALA A 272 -2.46 -10.57 21.07
N GLY A 273 -3.29 -11.64 21.06
CA GLY A 273 -3.27 -12.66 20.02
C GLY A 273 -3.54 -12.10 18.65
N VAL A 274 -4.60 -11.29 18.49
CA VAL A 274 -4.90 -10.63 17.21
C VAL A 274 -3.83 -9.63 16.82
N GLY A 275 -3.29 -8.85 17.77
CA GLY A 275 -2.18 -7.93 17.50
C GLY A 275 -0.92 -8.62 16.96
N VAL A 276 -0.60 -9.83 17.46
CA VAL A 276 0.48 -10.67 16.94
C VAL A 276 0.13 -11.20 15.55
N ALA A 277 -1.08 -11.71 15.36
CA ALA A 277 -1.53 -12.23 14.08
C ALA A 277 -1.51 -11.14 12.98
N GLU A 278 -1.93 -9.91 13.29
CA GLU A 278 -1.91 -8.81 12.32
C GLU A 278 -0.49 -8.46 11.83
N LYS A 279 0.52 -8.60 12.69
CA LYS A 279 1.92 -8.43 12.26
C LYS A 279 2.33 -9.48 11.24
N VAL A 280 1.95 -10.74 11.46
CA VAL A 280 2.18 -11.83 10.49
C VAL A 280 1.41 -11.57 9.20
N CYS A 281 0.14 -11.18 9.31
CA CYS A 281 -0.71 -10.86 8.15
C CYS A 281 -0.15 -9.72 7.31
N ALA A 282 0.45 -8.69 7.92
CA ALA A 282 1.06 -7.58 7.20
C ALA A 282 2.17 -8.05 6.23
N PHE A 283 3.00 -9.01 6.64
CA PHE A 283 4.01 -9.60 5.75
C PHE A 283 3.40 -10.49 4.66
N ILE A 284 2.38 -11.29 5.01
CA ILE A 284 1.67 -12.14 4.05
C ILE A 284 1.03 -11.30 2.94
N MET A 285 0.44 -10.15 3.28
CA MET A 285 -0.24 -9.27 2.33
C MET A 285 0.69 -8.56 1.35
N LEU A 286 2.00 -8.59 1.52
CA LEU A 286 2.94 -7.98 0.57
C LEU A 286 2.84 -8.60 -0.82
N VAL A 287 2.62 -9.90 -0.92
CA VAL A 287 2.52 -10.61 -2.21
C VAL A 287 1.27 -10.18 -2.98
N PRO A 288 0.05 -10.30 -2.44
CA PRO A 288 -1.15 -9.78 -3.10
C PRO A 288 -1.03 -8.29 -3.48
N ALA A 289 -0.48 -7.46 -2.59
CA ALA A 289 -0.29 -6.03 -2.85
C ALA A 289 0.67 -5.76 -4.04
N ALA A 290 1.74 -6.54 -4.18
CA ALA A 290 2.65 -6.44 -5.31
C ALA A 290 1.96 -6.83 -6.62
N PHE A 291 1.14 -7.88 -6.62
CA PHE A 291 0.34 -8.27 -7.78
C PHE A 291 -0.72 -7.20 -8.13
N MET A 292 -1.39 -6.61 -7.15
CA MET A 292 -2.35 -5.52 -7.36
C MET A 292 -1.71 -4.33 -8.07
N GLN A 293 -0.57 -3.83 -7.56
CA GLN A 293 0.14 -2.70 -8.15
C GLN A 293 0.63 -3.01 -9.58
N SER A 294 1.17 -4.21 -9.76
CA SER A 294 1.70 -4.65 -11.06
C SER A 294 0.58 -4.85 -12.09
N MET A 295 -0.53 -5.44 -11.67
CA MET A 295 -1.69 -5.65 -12.53
C MET A 295 -2.35 -4.33 -12.93
N SER A 296 -2.32 -3.33 -12.04
CA SER A 296 -2.82 -1.98 -12.34
C SER A 296 -2.01 -1.32 -13.47
N ALA A 297 -0.68 -1.36 -13.40
CA ALA A 297 0.18 -0.84 -14.47
C ALA A 297 0.03 -1.63 -15.78
N PHE A 298 -0.01 -2.98 -15.69
CA PHE A 298 -0.21 -3.86 -16.85
C PHE A 298 -1.55 -3.60 -17.56
N ALA A 299 -2.64 -3.52 -16.79
CA ALA A 299 -3.97 -3.29 -17.35
C ALA A 299 -4.09 -1.89 -17.96
N ALA A 300 -3.52 -0.85 -17.32
CA ALA A 300 -3.54 0.52 -17.81
C ALA A 300 -2.84 0.64 -19.18
N GLN A 301 -1.64 0.06 -19.35
CA GLN A 301 -0.93 0.07 -20.62
C GLN A 301 -1.69 -0.71 -21.73
N ASN A 302 -2.24 -1.87 -21.39
CA ASN A 302 -3.02 -2.65 -22.37
C ASN A 302 -4.34 -1.99 -22.73
N ARG A 303 -5.00 -1.29 -21.80
CA ARG A 303 -6.17 -0.45 -22.07
C ARG A 303 -5.82 0.67 -23.05
N GLY A 304 -4.75 1.41 -22.79
CA GLY A 304 -4.29 2.48 -23.70
C GLY A 304 -3.97 1.96 -25.10
N ALA A 305 -3.38 0.75 -25.19
CA ALA A 305 -3.10 0.09 -26.47
C ALA A 305 -4.34 -0.52 -27.16
N GLY A 306 -5.54 -0.42 -26.56
CA GLY A 306 -6.75 -1.09 -27.08
C GLY A 306 -6.74 -2.61 -26.93
N LYS A 307 -5.71 -3.19 -26.27
CA LYS A 307 -5.49 -4.64 -26.15
C LYS A 307 -6.17 -5.23 -24.91
N ASN A 308 -7.46 -4.99 -24.78
CA ASN A 308 -8.24 -5.42 -23.62
C ASN A 308 -8.24 -6.94 -23.41
N ASP A 309 -8.19 -7.75 -24.48
CA ASP A 309 -8.13 -9.22 -24.37
C ASP A 309 -6.79 -9.67 -23.77
N ARG A 310 -5.73 -8.91 -24.04
CA ARG A 310 -4.43 -9.12 -23.42
C ARG A 310 -4.47 -8.76 -21.93
N ALA A 311 -5.15 -7.66 -21.57
CA ALA A 311 -5.36 -7.30 -20.15
C ALA A 311 -6.10 -8.41 -19.39
N VAL A 312 -7.14 -9.02 -20.00
CA VAL A 312 -7.87 -10.16 -19.44
C VAL A 312 -6.99 -11.39 -19.29
N ARG A 313 -6.20 -11.74 -20.32
CA ARG A 313 -5.24 -12.85 -20.21
C ARG A 313 -4.21 -12.59 -19.09
N GLY A 314 -3.75 -11.34 -18.98
CA GLY A 314 -2.86 -10.91 -17.89
C GLY A 314 -3.48 -11.10 -16.50
N LEU A 315 -4.75 -10.76 -16.33
CA LEU A 315 -5.49 -10.97 -15.09
C LEU A 315 -5.48 -12.44 -14.67
N TRP A 316 -5.87 -13.36 -15.55
CA TRP A 316 -5.89 -14.78 -15.24
C TRP A 316 -4.50 -15.37 -15.00
N THR A 317 -3.50 -14.88 -15.74
CA THR A 317 -2.10 -15.23 -15.50
C THR A 317 -1.64 -14.75 -14.12
N ALA A 318 -1.96 -13.52 -13.74
CA ALA A 318 -1.62 -12.97 -12.43
C ALA A 318 -2.30 -13.75 -11.29
N ILE A 319 -3.59 -14.07 -11.43
CA ILE A 319 -4.32 -14.90 -10.46
C ILE A 319 -3.64 -16.27 -10.32
N GLY A 320 -3.35 -16.96 -11.44
CA GLY A 320 -2.71 -18.27 -11.38
C GLY A 320 -1.36 -18.26 -10.64
N ILE A 321 -0.51 -17.28 -10.94
CA ILE A 321 0.80 -17.15 -10.29
C ILE A 321 0.64 -16.74 -8.82
N SER A 322 -0.21 -15.75 -8.54
CA SER A 322 -0.46 -15.29 -7.18
C SER A 322 -1.01 -16.40 -6.30
N THR A 323 -1.89 -17.27 -6.84
CA THR A 323 -2.48 -18.41 -6.11
C THR A 323 -1.42 -19.43 -5.70
N LEU A 324 -0.36 -19.64 -6.47
CA LEU A 324 0.74 -20.52 -6.04
C LEU A 324 1.39 -20.01 -4.75
N PHE A 325 1.63 -18.71 -4.65
CA PHE A 325 2.10 -18.09 -3.40
C PHE A 325 1.03 -18.14 -2.31
N GLY A 326 -0.24 -17.92 -2.69
CA GLY A 326 -1.38 -18.00 -1.78
C GLY A 326 -1.51 -19.38 -1.12
N VAL A 327 -1.31 -20.45 -1.87
CA VAL A 327 -1.31 -21.85 -1.34
C VAL A 327 -0.16 -22.05 -0.34
N MET A 328 1.04 -21.55 -0.66
CA MET A 328 2.17 -21.62 0.27
C MET A 328 1.87 -20.85 1.57
N MET A 329 1.33 -19.64 1.46
CA MET A 329 0.97 -18.81 2.61
C MET A 329 -0.19 -19.42 3.42
N PHE A 330 -1.18 -19.98 2.74
CA PHE A 330 -2.25 -20.76 3.38
C PHE A 330 -1.68 -21.90 4.21
N TYR A 331 -0.80 -22.71 3.63
CA TYR A 331 -0.19 -23.85 4.32
C TYR A 331 0.58 -23.37 5.56
N MET A 332 1.41 -22.36 5.42
CA MET A 332 2.20 -21.83 6.53
C MET A 332 1.32 -21.21 7.64
N ALA A 333 0.32 -20.40 7.28
CA ALA A 333 -0.54 -19.74 8.27
C ALA A 333 -1.52 -20.72 8.94
N PHE A 334 -2.03 -21.73 8.20
CA PHE A 334 -3.01 -22.67 8.72
C PHE A 334 -2.39 -23.76 9.60
N PHE A 335 -1.29 -24.37 9.14
CA PHE A 335 -0.67 -25.50 9.83
C PHE A 335 0.49 -25.11 10.74
N HIS A 336 1.14 -23.97 10.49
CA HIS A 336 2.31 -23.51 11.22
C HIS A 336 2.11 -22.11 11.82
N GLY A 337 0.87 -21.70 12.08
CA GLY A 337 0.52 -20.39 12.64
C GLY A 337 1.18 -20.12 13.99
N SER A 338 1.35 -21.14 14.83
CA SER A 338 2.06 -21.03 16.11
C SER A 338 3.55 -20.69 15.94
N ILE A 339 4.23 -21.27 14.92
CA ILE A 339 5.63 -20.94 14.61
C ILE A 339 5.75 -19.51 14.12
N LEU A 340 4.84 -19.04 13.26
CA LEU A 340 4.82 -17.67 12.78
C LEU A 340 4.55 -16.68 13.92
N SER A 341 3.64 -17.03 14.84
CA SER A 341 3.29 -16.19 15.99
C SER A 341 4.41 -16.13 17.02
N SER A 342 5.18 -17.21 17.22
CA SER A 342 6.30 -17.27 18.16
C SER A 342 7.45 -16.32 17.80
N ILE A 343 7.51 -15.84 16.54
CA ILE A 343 8.45 -14.79 16.14
C ILE A 343 8.16 -13.47 16.88
N PHE A 344 6.90 -13.21 17.21
CA PHE A 344 6.43 -11.94 17.77
C PHE A 344 5.98 -12.03 19.23
N ALA A 345 5.75 -13.23 19.77
CA ALA A 345 5.30 -13.45 21.14
C ALA A 345 6.05 -14.62 21.79
N LYS A 346 6.16 -14.60 23.13
CA LYS A 346 6.77 -15.67 23.92
C LYS A 346 5.74 -16.41 24.78
N ASP A 347 4.61 -15.79 25.08
CA ASP A 347 3.54 -16.35 25.89
C ASP A 347 2.75 -17.38 25.07
N ALA A 348 2.59 -18.59 25.65
CA ALA A 348 1.95 -19.71 24.96
C ALA A 348 0.45 -19.45 24.67
N GLU A 349 -0.26 -18.78 25.60
CA GLU A 349 -1.68 -18.47 25.41
C GLU A 349 -1.89 -17.44 24.30
N ILE A 350 -1.00 -16.45 24.22
CA ILE A 350 -1.04 -15.44 23.15
C ILE A 350 -0.70 -16.06 21.79
N ILE A 351 0.29 -16.98 21.74
CA ILE A 351 0.68 -17.70 20.53
C ILE A 351 -0.49 -18.55 20.03
N GLU A 352 -1.17 -19.28 20.93
CA GLU A 352 -2.33 -20.09 20.56
C GLU A 352 -3.49 -19.21 20.04
N ALA A 353 -3.81 -18.11 20.75
CA ALA A 353 -4.82 -17.16 20.33
C ALA A 353 -4.51 -16.56 18.94
N ALA A 354 -3.25 -16.17 18.69
CA ALA A 354 -2.79 -15.68 17.39
C ALA A 354 -2.91 -16.76 16.31
N SER A 355 -2.52 -18.01 16.61
CA SER A 355 -2.61 -19.13 15.70
C SER A 355 -4.06 -19.43 15.28
N GLN A 356 -5.02 -19.36 16.21
CA GLN A 356 -6.45 -19.52 15.91
C GLN A 356 -6.95 -18.44 14.94
N TYR A 357 -6.57 -17.18 15.15
CA TYR A 357 -6.93 -16.10 14.24
C TYR A 357 -6.26 -16.26 12.86
N LEU A 358 -4.99 -16.69 12.83
CA LEU A 358 -4.25 -16.94 11.59
C LEU A 358 -4.85 -18.08 10.76
N LYS A 359 -5.46 -19.11 11.37
CA LYS A 359 -6.15 -20.17 10.64
C LYS A 359 -7.30 -19.64 9.78
N SER A 360 -8.10 -18.71 10.30
CA SER A 360 -9.15 -18.07 9.50
C SER A 360 -8.58 -17.15 8.43
N TYR A 361 -7.52 -16.41 8.77
CA TYR A 361 -6.84 -15.55 7.81
C TYR A 361 -6.12 -16.31 6.70
N ALA A 362 -5.68 -17.54 6.98
CA ALA A 362 -5.10 -18.43 5.97
C ALA A 362 -6.08 -18.67 4.80
N ILE A 363 -7.37 -18.83 5.09
CA ILE A 363 -8.41 -18.95 4.05
C ILE A 363 -8.43 -17.69 3.18
N ASP A 364 -8.29 -16.52 3.81
CA ASP A 364 -8.24 -15.23 3.09
C ASP A 364 -7.00 -15.11 2.20
N CYS A 365 -5.86 -15.76 2.54
CA CYS A 365 -4.67 -15.77 1.68
C CYS A 365 -4.94 -16.31 0.27
N LEU A 366 -5.83 -17.28 0.13
CA LEU A 366 -6.23 -17.82 -1.18
C LEU A 366 -7.17 -16.84 -1.90
N LEU A 367 -8.12 -16.27 -1.17
CA LEU A 367 -9.12 -15.36 -1.72
C LEU A 367 -8.51 -14.04 -2.13
N THR A 368 -7.59 -13.49 -1.36
CA THR A 368 -6.91 -12.23 -1.67
C THR A 368 -6.09 -12.29 -2.94
N CYS A 369 -5.58 -13.46 -3.35
CA CYS A 369 -4.91 -13.63 -4.63
C CYS A 369 -5.84 -13.28 -5.82
N PHE A 370 -7.11 -13.63 -5.71
CA PHE A 370 -8.13 -13.25 -6.70
C PHE A 370 -8.50 -11.78 -6.54
N LEU A 371 -8.87 -11.36 -5.34
CA LEU A 371 -9.38 -10.02 -5.08
C LEU A 371 -8.37 -8.95 -5.49
N PHE A 372 -7.12 -9.05 -5.07
CA PHE A 372 -6.11 -8.02 -5.35
C PHE A 372 -5.74 -7.95 -6.83
N CYS A 373 -5.72 -9.10 -7.54
CA CYS A 373 -5.55 -9.10 -8.99
C CYS A 373 -6.74 -8.41 -9.71
N PHE A 374 -7.99 -8.65 -9.27
CA PHE A 374 -9.16 -7.95 -9.78
C PHE A 374 -9.15 -6.46 -9.47
N ILE A 375 -8.79 -6.08 -8.24
CA ILE A 375 -8.62 -4.67 -7.85
C ILE A 375 -7.60 -4.00 -8.78
N GLY A 376 -6.42 -4.60 -8.96
CA GLY A 376 -5.39 -4.08 -9.87
C GLY A 376 -5.91 -3.96 -11.30
N PHE A 377 -6.58 -4.98 -11.82
CA PHE A 377 -7.17 -4.97 -13.15
C PHE A 377 -8.19 -3.83 -13.32
N PHE A 378 -9.18 -3.72 -12.42
CA PHE A 378 -10.21 -2.69 -12.51
C PHE A 378 -9.64 -1.28 -12.31
N ASN A 379 -8.67 -1.10 -11.43
CA ASN A 379 -7.96 0.16 -11.27
C ASN A 379 -7.26 0.56 -12.59
N GLY A 380 -6.49 -0.35 -13.20
CA GLY A 380 -5.83 -0.12 -14.47
C GLY A 380 -6.81 0.13 -15.62
N MET A 381 -7.96 -0.53 -15.61
CA MET A 381 -9.06 -0.31 -16.56
C MET A 381 -9.84 1.00 -16.28
N GLY A 382 -9.53 1.75 -15.20
CA GLY A 382 -10.15 3.02 -14.85
C GLY A 382 -11.48 2.90 -14.11
N TYR A 383 -11.85 1.71 -13.62
CA TYR A 383 -13.07 1.47 -12.82
C TYR A 383 -12.82 1.65 -11.31
N THR A 384 -12.04 2.64 -10.93
CA THR A 384 -11.63 2.89 -9.54
C THR A 384 -12.81 3.16 -8.62
N GLY A 385 -13.87 3.82 -9.12
CA GLY A 385 -15.11 4.01 -8.35
C GLY A 385 -15.84 2.71 -8.01
N PHE A 386 -15.82 1.71 -8.90
CA PHE A 386 -16.35 0.38 -8.60
C PHE A 386 -15.50 -0.31 -7.54
N VAL A 387 -14.17 -0.22 -7.65
CA VAL A 387 -13.23 -0.80 -6.69
C VAL A 387 -13.46 -0.21 -5.30
N MET A 388 -13.66 1.09 -5.20
CA MET A 388 -14.03 1.76 -3.95
C MET A 388 -15.37 1.22 -3.39
N ALA A 389 -16.41 1.18 -4.22
CA ALA A 389 -17.73 0.78 -3.77
C ALA A 389 -17.76 -0.67 -3.25
N GLN A 390 -17.14 -1.62 -3.97
CA GLN A 390 -17.09 -3.02 -3.55
C GLN A 390 -16.27 -3.21 -2.26
N GLY A 391 -15.16 -2.45 -2.10
CA GLY A 391 -14.35 -2.48 -0.89
C GLY A 391 -15.12 -1.98 0.34
N ILE A 392 -15.86 -0.86 0.20
CA ILE A 392 -16.70 -0.31 1.27
C ILE A 392 -17.82 -1.30 1.63
N VAL A 393 -18.51 -1.87 0.65
CA VAL A 393 -19.56 -2.86 0.87
C VAL A 393 -19.00 -4.06 1.64
N GLY A 394 -17.88 -4.63 1.21
CA GLY A 394 -17.26 -5.74 1.90
C GLY A 394 -16.83 -5.40 3.34
N ALA A 395 -16.25 -4.22 3.55
CA ALA A 395 -15.75 -3.79 4.85
C ALA A 395 -16.89 -3.52 5.85
N PHE A 396 -17.87 -2.72 5.47
CA PHE A 396 -18.89 -2.22 6.39
C PHE A 396 -20.14 -3.11 6.48
N LEU A 397 -20.53 -3.79 5.39
CA LEU A 397 -21.72 -4.64 5.40
C LEU A 397 -21.43 -6.11 5.72
N VAL A 398 -20.17 -6.55 5.65
CA VAL A 398 -19.82 -7.94 5.97
C VAL A 398 -18.77 -8.02 7.07
N ARG A 399 -17.57 -7.45 6.89
CA ARG A 399 -16.49 -7.62 7.86
C ARG A 399 -16.86 -7.16 9.27
N ILE A 400 -17.34 -5.93 9.42
CA ILE A 400 -17.72 -5.40 10.74
C ILE A 400 -18.88 -6.17 11.35
N PRO A 401 -20.04 -6.37 10.66
CA PRO A 401 -21.17 -7.09 11.25
C PRO A 401 -20.84 -8.54 11.60
N VAL A 402 -20.15 -9.27 10.72
CA VAL A 402 -19.77 -10.67 11.00
C VAL A 402 -18.83 -10.75 12.21
N SER A 403 -17.81 -9.88 12.27
CA SER A 403 -16.88 -9.84 13.41
C SER A 403 -17.66 -9.54 14.72
N TYR A 404 -18.59 -8.59 14.71
CA TYR A 404 -19.42 -8.25 15.88
C TYR A 404 -20.32 -9.41 16.30
N ILE A 405 -21.04 -10.04 15.37
CA ILE A 405 -21.92 -11.18 15.65
C ILE A 405 -21.11 -12.34 16.23
N MET A 406 -19.96 -12.68 15.63
CA MET A 406 -19.13 -13.79 16.09
C MET A 406 -18.48 -13.50 17.46
N SER A 407 -18.24 -12.24 17.79
CA SER A 407 -17.72 -11.85 19.12
C SER A 407 -18.73 -12.03 20.26
N ARG A 408 -20.03 -12.15 19.93
CA ARG A 408 -21.13 -12.34 20.89
C ARG A 408 -21.53 -13.81 21.09
N GLN A 409 -20.97 -14.73 20.32
CA GLN A 409 -21.26 -16.15 20.44
C GLN A 409 -20.42 -16.77 21.59
N ALA A 410 -21.02 -17.66 22.35
CA ALA A 410 -20.36 -18.40 23.42
C ALA A 410 -20.21 -19.89 22.99
N PRO A 411 -19.00 -20.49 23.10
CA PRO A 411 -17.76 -19.87 23.51
C PRO A 411 -17.16 -18.94 22.44
N VAL A 412 -16.51 -17.85 22.88
CA VAL A 412 -15.84 -16.92 21.97
C VAL A 412 -14.67 -17.60 21.29
N SER A 413 -14.60 -17.51 19.97
CA SER A 413 -13.54 -18.09 19.16
C SER A 413 -12.92 -17.05 18.23
N LEU A 414 -11.59 -16.86 18.33
CA LEU A 414 -10.84 -15.99 17.41
C LEU A 414 -10.87 -16.49 15.97
N PHE A 415 -10.97 -17.79 15.78
CA PHE A 415 -11.17 -18.37 14.43
C PHE A 415 -12.47 -17.85 13.81
N HIS A 416 -13.60 -17.89 14.55
CA HIS A 416 -14.88 -17.42 14.04
C HIS A 416 -14.90 -15.90 13.78
N ILE A 417 -14.31 -15.12 14.69
CA ILE A 417 -14.18 -13.66 14.50
C ILE A 417 -13.32 -13.37 13.26
N GLY A 418 -12.22 -14.08 13.08
CA GLY A 418 -11.32 -13.93 11.95
C GLY A 418 -11.95 -14.28 10.60
N LEU A 419 -12.98 -15.16 10.56
CA LEU A 419 -13.74 -15.48 9.34
C LEU A 419 -14.47 -14.26 8.74
N ALA A 420 -14.63 -13.18 9.49
CA ALA A 420 -15.19 -11.93 8.98
C ALA A 420 -14.42 -11.39 7.75
N THR A 421 -13.09 -11.57 7.74
CA THR A 421 -12.24 -11.14 6.61
C THR A 421 -12.47 -11.99 5.36
N PRO A 422 -12.33 -13.33 5.36
CA PRO A 422 -12.59 -14.13 4.16
C PRO A 422 -14.05 -14.06 3.69
N CYS A 423 -15.03 -13.92 4.58
CA CYS A 423 -16.43 -13.69 4.17
C CYS A 423 -16.59 -12.37 3.39
N SER A 424 -15.96 -11.30 3.87
CA SER A 424 -15.92 -10.00 3.18
C SER A 424 -15.24 -10.12 1.82
N THR A 425 -14.08 -10.79 1.77
CA THR A 425 -13.31 -10.99 0.54
C THR A 425 -14.09 -11.81 -0.48
N LEU A 426 -14.81 -12.84 -0.06
CA LEU A 426 -15.65 -13.66 -0.94
C LEU A 426 -16.79 -12.85 -1.58
N LEU A 427 -17.47 -11.99 -0.81
CA LEU A 427 -18.45 -11.07 -1.37
C LEU A 427 -17.82 -10.13 -2.39
N GLN A 428 -16.67 -9.55 -2.07
CA GLN A 428 -15.96 -8.63 -2.96
C GLN A 428 -15.55 -9.32 -4.27
N ILE A 429 -15.05 -10.55 -4.21
CA ILE A 429 -14.72 -11.37 -5.40
C ILE A 429 -15.98 -11.60 -6.23
N THR A 430 -17.11 -11.96 -5.59
CA THR A 430 -18.39 -12.15 -6.28
C THR A 430 -18.82 -10.89 -7.03
N LEU A 431 -18.73 -9.73 -6.39
CA LEU A 431 -19.01 -8.44 -7.03
C LEU A 431 -18.04 -8.17 -8.20
N CYS A 432 -16.76 -8.52 -8.06
CA CYS A 432 -15.78 -8.40 -9.12
C CYS A 432 -16.12 -9.29 -10.33
N PHE A 433 -16.54 -10.54 -10.11
CA PHE A 433 -16.98 -11.43 -11.20
C PHE A 433 -18.23 -10.91 -11.92
N ILE A 434 -19.22 -10.41 -11.16
CA ILE A 434 -20.44 -9.80 -11.74
C ILE A 434 -20.06 -8.60 -12.61
N CYS A 435 -19.26 -7.68 -12.07
CA CYS A 435 -18.80 -6.51 -12.82
C CYS A 435 -17.99 -6.91 -14.06
N PHE A 436 -17.12 -7.89 -13.95
CA PHE A 436 -16.33 -8.42 -15.07
C PHE A 436 -17.21 -9.03 -16.18
N ALA A 437 -18.22 -9.81 -15.81
CA ALA A 437 -19.19 -10.38 -16.75
C ALA A 437 -19.99 -9.29 -17.49
N VAL A 438 -20.48 -8.29 -16.77
CA VAL A 438 -21.19 -7.13 -17.34
C VAL A 438 -20.28 -6.33 -18.26
N TRP A 439 -19.03 -6.06 -17.87
CA TRP A 439 -18.04 -5.37 -18.67
C TRP A 439 -17.75 -6.13 -19.98
N LYS A 440 -17.53 -7.45 -19.90
CA LYS A 440 -17.28 -8.31 -21.07
C LYS A 440 -18.49 -8.31 -22.03
N LYS A 441 -19.72 -8.39 -21.49
CA LYS A 441 -20.96 -8.37 -22.29
C LYS A 441 -21.18 -7.03 -23.01
N ARG A 442 -20.94 -5.90 -22.33
CA ARG A 442 -21.03 -4.55 -22.94
C ARG A 442 -20.03 -4.38 -24.08
N ARG A 443 -18.82 -4.86 -23.89
CA ARG A 443 -17.76 -4.81 -24.91
C ARG A 443 -18.13 -5.66 -26.16
N ALA A 444 -18.66 -6.86 -25.97
CA ALA A 444 -19.10 -7.71 -27.06
C ALA A 444 -20.26 -7.10 -27.86
N ARG A 445 -21.13 -6.32 -27.21
CA ARG A 445 -22.22 -5.57 -27.88
C ARG A 445 -21.70 -4.37 -28.64
N GLY A 446 -20.76 -3.57 -28.08
CA GLY A 446 -20.13 -2.45 -28.77
C GLY A 446 -19.31 -2.86 -30.00
N ALA A 447 -18.73 -4.05 -29.99
CA ALA A 447 -18.00 -4.60 -31.13
C ALA A 447 -18.93 -5.16 -32.25
N ARG A 448 -20.23 -5.36 -31.97
CA ARG A 448 -21.24 -5.78 -32.96
C ARG A 448 -21.98 -4.62 -33.59
N SER A 449 -21.78 -3.40 -33.10
CA SER A 449 -22.44 -2.17 -33.61
C SER A 449 -21.52 -1.29 -34.48
N ILE A 450 -20.33 -1.79 -34.82
CA ILE A 450 -19.37 -1.24 -35.78
C ILE A 450 -19.19 -2.27 -36.91
#